data_f7fc79e71a1d9bda46ae044564364805
#
_entry.id   f7fc79e71a1d9bda46ae044564364805
#
_cell.length_a   1.000
_cell.length_b   1.000
_cell.length_c   1.000
_cell.angle_alpha   90.00
_cell.angle_beta   90.00
_cell.angle_gamma   90.00
#
_symmetry.space_group_name_H-M   'P 1'
#
loop_
_entity.id
_entity.type
_entity.pdbx_description
1 polymer ?
#
loop_
_entity_poly.entity_id
_entity_poly.type
_entity_poly.pdbx_seq_one_letter_code
_entity_poly.pdbx_strand_id
1 'polypeptide(L)'
;MRIRKFLGAVAVVLAVTVGATGCGSRGGTATPEATANPSESLVGISMPTQTSERWIADGGNVEKSLKGLGYKTDLQFANDDIPTQVSQIENMLTKGAKALIIAAIDGTTLTDVLAKAKEQNVKVIAYDRLINGTPNVDFYTTFDNYTVGVQQATSLLTGLGLVDAAGKKVEGKGPFNVELFAGSPDDNNANFFWTGAMDTLKPYLDAGTLKVPSGQTKFEQAAILRWQAPVAQKRMEDVLTAAYSSGTKLDGVLSPYDGLSIGIISALTSTGGYAKGNLPVVTGQDAEKGSVKSIIAGEQYSTIFKDTRQLGSQAVKMVDALLKGQEPEVNDTKTYNNKVKVVPAYLLKSVIITAENYKKELIDSGYYTDADVK
;
A
#
# COMPACT_ATOMS: atom_id res chain seq x y z
N MET A 1 -33.14 81.12 41.77
CA MET A 1 -32.81 81.30 43.19
C MET A 1 -31.59 80.50 43.56
N ARG A 2 -30.51 81.13 43.87
CA ARG A 2 -29.28 80.72 44.63
C ARG A 2 -28.55 79.47 44.17
N ILE A 3 -27.37 79.55 43.48
CA ILE A 3 -25.98 79.92 44.00
C ILE A 3 -25.39 78.75 44.84
N ARG A 4 -24.31 78.12 44.35
CA ARG A 4 -22.83 78.24 44.71
C ARG A 4 -22.13 76.93 44.24
N LYS A 5 -21.18 76.93 43.34
CA LYS A 5 -19.73 77.19 43.45
C LYS A 5 -19.08 76.36 44.58
N PHE A 6 -18.12 75.48 44.24
CA PHE A 6 -16.71 75.58 44.66
C PHE A 6 -15.81 74.55 43.95
N LEU A 7 -14.74 75.11 43.61
CA LEU A 7 -13.42 74.71 43.10
C LEU A 7 -12.64 73.83 44.08
N GLY A 8 -11.63 73.17 43.58
CA GLY A 8 -10.38 72.77 44.31
C GLY A 8 -9.88 71.43 43.79
N ALA A 9 -8.92 71.40 43.07
CA ALA A 9 -7.42 71.62 43.09
C ALA A 9 -6.67 70.28 43.04
N VAL A 10 -5.89 70.12 41.99
CA VAL A 10 -4.64 69.47 41.71
C VAL A 10 -3.85 68.86 42.89
N ALA A 11 -3.41 67.63 42.77
CA ALA A 11 -2.11 67.17 43.29
C ALA A 11 -1.49 66.05 42.44
N VAL A 12 -0.39 66.38 41.78
CA VAL A 12 0.58 65.50 41.16
C VAL A 12 1.43 64.91 42.29
N VAL A 13 1.60 63.57 42.29
CA VAL A 13 2.67 62.92 43.04
C VAL A 13 3.42 61.96 42.08
N LEU A 14 4.62 62.39 41.70
CA LEU A 14 5.66 61.51 41.16
C LEU A 14 6.21 60.65 42.31
N ALA A 15 6.26 59.34 42.11
CA ALA A 15 7.12 58.46 42.91
C ALA A 15 7.96 57.59 41.98
N VAL A 16 9.22 57.91 41.87
CA VAL A 16 10.27 57.05 41.29
C VAL A 16 10.68 56.06 42.37
N THR A 17 10.65 54.78 42.03
CA THR A 17 11.41 53.75 42.76
C THR A 17 12.16 52.85 41.81
N VAL A 18 13.43 52.74 42.03
CA VAL A 18 14.49 52.01 41.35
C VAL A 18 14.45 50.52 41.78
N GLY A 19 14.65 49.65 40.85
CA GLY A 19 15.52 48.47 40.95
C GLY A 19 14.97 47.20 41.60
N ALA A 20 14.84 46.15 40.76
CA ALA A 20 15.34 44.82 41.10
C ALA A 20 15.43 43.97 39.80
N THR A 21 16.66 43.64 39.45
CA THR A 21 17.01 42.62 38.43
C THR A 21 16.52 41.26 38.88
N GLY A 22 15.55 40.67 38.12
CA GLY A 22 15.14 39.31 38.23
C GLY A 22 15.35 38.61 36.88
N CYS A 23 16.38 37.78 36.76
CA CYS A 23 16.52 36.82 35.69
C CYS A 23 15.35 35.82 35.75
N GLY A 24 14.35 36.01 34.90
CA GLY A 24 13.27 35.04 34.63
C GLY A 24 13.51 34.39 33.28
N SER A 25 13.79 33.11 33.29
CA SER A 25 13.87 32.22 32.14
C SER A 25 12.67 32.44 31.21
N ARG A 26 12.97 32.77 29.94
CA ARG A 26 11.99 32.71 28.85
C ARG A 26 11.56 31.27 28.64
N GLY A 27 10.49 30.86 29.27
CA GLY A 27 9.67 29.77 28.80
C GLY A 27 9.03 30.22 27.49
N GLY A 28 9.54 29.73 26.37
CA GLY A 28 8.90 29.93 25.08
C GLY A 28 7.56 29.22 25.12
N THR A 29 6.48 29.98 25.24
CA THR A 29 5.15 29.49 24.87
C THR A 29 5.22 29.20 23.39
N ALA A 30 5.22 27.88 23.03
CA ALA A 30 4.99 27.46 21.66
C ALA A 30 3.65 28.07 21.25
N THR A 31 3.69 28.97 20.29
CA THR A 31 2.50 29.48 19.61
C THR A 31 1.84 28.27 19.00
N PRO A 32 0.53 27.99 19.19
CA PRO A 32 -0.14 26.93 18.47
C PRO A 32 0.07 27.17 16.98
N GLU A 33 0.63 26.18 16.29
CA GLU A 33 0.77 26.21 14.84
C GLU A 33 -0.62 26.44 14.28
N ALA A 34 -0.81 27.47 13.48
CA ALA A 34 -2.11 27.85 12.94
C ALA A 34 -2.67 26.66 12.15
N THR A 35 -3.83 26.17 12.55
CA THR A 35 -4.53 25.08 11.83
C THR A 35 -4.74 25.50 10.38
N ALA A 36 -4.25 24.68 9.46
CA ALA A 36 -4.35 24.98 8.03
C ALA A 36 -5.82 25.04 7.60
N ASN A 37 -6.17 26.08 6.85
CA ASN A 37 -7.50 26.17 6.26
C ASN A 37 -7.59 25.18 5.06
N PRO A 38 -8.50 24.22 5.05
CA PRO A 38 -8.62 23.26 3.94
C PRO A 38 -8.73 23.93 2.56
N SER A 39 -9.52 25.00 2.42
CA SER A 39 -9.73 25.69 1.13
C SER A 39 -8.47 26.38 0.57
N GLU A 40 -7.44 26.56 1.39
CA GLU A 40 -6.15 27.16 0.99
C GLU A 40 -5.04 26.12 0.88
N SER A 41 -5.27 24.90 1.38
CA SER A 41 -4.26 23.85 1.45
C SER A 41 -4.30 22.96 0.22
N LEU A 42 -3.19 22.85 -0.49
CA LEU A 42 -2.95 21.92 -1.57
C LEU A 42 -2.37 20.61 -1.01
N VAL A 43 -2.95 19.48 -1.40
CA VAL A 43 -2.42 18.14 -1.14
C VAL A 43 -1.97 17.51 -2.45
N GLY A 44 -0.70 17.15 -2.55
CA GLY A 44 -0.15 16.42 -3.69
C GLY A 44 -0.39 14.91 -3.53
N ILE A 45 -0.76 14.26 -4.62
CA ILE A 45 -1.03 12.83 -4.68
C ILE A 45 -0.20 12.24 -5.81
N SER A 46 0.79 11.42 -5.49
CA SER A 46 1.68 10.80 -6.48
C SER A 46 1.48 9.29 -6.51
N MET A 47 0.97 8.78 -7.63
CA MET A 47 0.72 7.37 -7.88
C MET A 47 1.73 6.81 -8.90
N PRO A 48 2.13 5.50 -8.79
CA PRO A 48 3.23 4.97 -9.59
C PRO A 48 2.86 4.81 -11.06
N THR A 49 1.66 4.34 -11.38
CA THR A 49 1.30 3.95 -12.75
C THR A 49 -0.22 3.95 -12.95
N GLN A 50 -0.64 3.90 -14.23
CA GLN A 50 -2.03 3.65 -14.63
C GLN A 50 -2.23 2.27 -15.25
N THR A 51 -1.19 1.43 -15.31
CA THR A 51 -1.28 0.09 -15.92
C THR A 51 -2.02 -0.92 -15.04
N SER A 52 -2.06 -0.71 -13.73
CA SER A 52 -2.90 -1.45 -12.80
C SER A 52 -4.11 -0.61 -12.42
N GLU A 53 -5.30 -1.20 -12.54
CA GLU A 53 -6.59 -0.53 -12.27
C GLU A 53 -6.68 0.01 -10.84
N ARG A 54 -6.07 -0.68 -9.88
CA ARG A 54 -6.10 -0.26 -8.48
C ARG A 54 -5.50 1.13 -8.28
N TRP A 55 -4.38 1.48 -8.95
CA TRP A 55 -3.75 2.79 -8.76
C TRP A 55 -4.62 3.95 -9.23
N ILE A 56 -5.43 3.71 -10.28
CA ILE A 56 -6.43 4.68 -10.75
C ILE A 56 -7.51 4.84 -9.68
N ALA A 57 -8.00 3.74 -9.12
CA ALA A 57 -9.00 3.75 -8.05
C ALA A 57 -8.44 4.38 -6.76
N ASP A 58 -7.22 4.03 -6.35
CA ASP A 58 -6.54 4.60 -5.18
C ASP A 58 -6.44 6.12 -5.29
N GLY A 59 -5.84 6.63 -6.39
CA GLY A 59 -5.68 8.07 -6.62
C GLY A 59 -7.03 8.80 -6.66
N GLY A 60 -8.00 8.24 -7.38
CA GLY A 60 -9.35 8.81 -7.48
C GLY A 60 -10.10 8.85 -6.15
N ASN A 61 -10.00 7.80 -5.33
CA ASN A 61 -10.62 7.74 -4.01
C ASN A 61 -10.00 8.78 -3.05
N VAL A 62 -8.67 8.91 -3.05
CA VAL A 62 -7.94 9.91 -2.25
C VAL A 62 -8.35 11.31 -2.70
N GLU A 63 -8.29 11.60 -4.00
CA GLU A 63 -8.62 12.92 -4.55
C GLU A 63 -10.06 13.31 -4.23
N LYS A 64 -11.03 12.41 -4.48
CA LYS A 64 -12.45 12.63 -4.19
C LYS A 64 -12.68 12.93 -2.71
N SER A 65 -12.04 12.17 -1.83
CA SER A 65 -12.21 12.32 -0.38
C SER A 65 -11.61 13.63 0.13
N LEU A 66 -10.42 14.04 -0.35
CA LEU A 66 -9.81 15.33 -0.02
C LEU A 66 -10.65 16.51 -0.50
N LYS A 67 -11.15 16.46 -1.76
CA LYS A 67 -12.06 17.48 -2.30
C LYS A 67 -13.35 17.58 -1.48
N GLY A 68 -13.86 16.45 -1.00
CA GLY A 68 -15.03 16.40 -0.10
C GLY A 68 -14.81 17.11 1.24
N LEU A 69 -13.56 17.18 1.73
CA LEU A 69 -13.16 17.95 2.90
C LEU A 69 -12.79 19.41 2.60
N GLY A 70 -12.81 19.82 1.31
CA GLY A 70 -12.51 21.17 0.86
C GLY A 70 -11.06 21.42 0.48
N TYR A 71 -10.19 20.41 0.49
CA TYR A 71 -8.79 20.54 0.08
C TYR A 71 -8.64 20.71 -1.43
N LYS A 72 -7.64 21.49 -1.85
CA LYS A 72 -7.13 21.47 -3.23
C LYS A 72 -6.26 20.24 -3.43
N THR A 73 -6.29 19.65 -4.63
CA THR A 73 -5.55 18.43 -4.95
C THR A 73 -4.75 18.57 -6.23
N ASP A 74 -3.61 17.88 -6.29
CA ASP A 74 -2.80 17.68 -7.49
C ASP A 74 -2.50 16.17 -7.59
N LEU A 75 -3.29 15.45 -8.38
CA LEU A 75 -3.13 14.00 -8.61
C LEU A 75 -2.31 13.77 -9.87
N GLN A 76 -1.19 13.05 -9.73
CA GLN A 76 -0.29 12.70 -10.81
C GLN A 76 0.03 11.20 -10.81
N PHE A 77 0.20 10.64 -12.01
CA PHE A 77 0.63 9.27 -12.25
C PHE A 77 1.97 9.30 -12.99
N ALA A 78 2.95 8.59 -12.49
CA ALA A 78 4.33 8.65 -13.01
C ALA A 78 4.65 7.60 -14.09
N ASN A 79 3.70 6.72 -14.43
CA ASN A 79 3.81 5.70 -15.49
C ASN A 79 5.06 4.80 -15.34
N ASP A 80 5.38 4.41 -14.10
CA ASP A 80 6.54 3.61 -13.71
C ASP A 80 7.91 4.25 -14.06
N ASP A 81 7.93 5.57 -14.31
CA ASP A 81 9.15 6.34 -14.57
C ASP A 81 9.56 7.14 -13.32
N ILE A 82 10.69 6.73 -12.68
CA ILE A 82 11.16 7.33 -11.43
C ILE A 82 11.51 8.82 -11.59
N PRO A 83 12.26 9.27 -12.63
CA PRO A 83 12.52 10.70 -12.84
C PRO A 83 11.25 11.51 -12.96
N THR A 84 10.23 11.00 -13.64
CA THR A 84 8.91 11.63 -13.75
C THR A 84 8.26 11.76 -12.37
N GLN A 85 8.30 10.71 -11.54
CA GLN A 85 7.73 10.77 -10.18
C GLN A 85 8.41 11.86 -9.33
N VAL A 86 9.75 11.91 -9.35
CA VAL A 86 10.52 12.95 -8.63
C VAL A 86 10.13 14.34 -9.10
N SER A 87 10.11 14.58 -10.43
CA SER A 87 9.74 15.89 -11.00
C SER A 87 8.31 16.31 -10.68
N GLN A 88 7.37 15.36 -10.67
CA GLN A 88 5.98 15.61 -10.26
C GLN A 88 5.89 16.07 -8.81
N ILE A 89 6.60 15.39 -7.90
CA ILE A 89 6.64 15.76 -6.47
C ILE A 89 7.29 17.14 -6.30
N GLU A 90 8.40 17.43 -6.99
CA GLU A 90 9.03 18.76 -6.96
C GLU A 90 8.07 19.87 -7.44
N ASN A 91 7.29 19.60 -8.49
CA ASN A 91 6.26 20.52 -8.96
C ASN A 91 5.15 20.75 -7.93
N MET A 92 4.71 19.69 -7.23
CA MET A 92 3.74 19.82 -6.14
C MET A 92 4.27 20.71 -5.00
N LEU A 93 5.54 20.54 -4.61
CA LEU A 93 6.20 21.38 -3.62
C LEU A 93 6.29 22.84 -4.09
N THR A 94 6.66 23.07 -5.35
CA THR A 94 6.72 24.42 -5.94
C THR A 94 5.35 25.11 -5.98
N LYS A 95 4.27 24.34 -6.19
CA LYS A 95 2.88 24.83 -6.11
C LYS A 95 2.42 25.10 -4.67
N GLY A 96 3.24 24.81 -3.68
CA GLY A 96 2.96 25.08 -2.26
C GLY A 96 2.12 24.00 -1.58
N ALA A 97 2.26 22.75 -1.99
CA ALA A 97 1.63 21.62 -1.30
C ALA A 97 1.94 21.64 0.20
N LYS A 98 0.95 21.34 1.03
CA LYS A 98 1.07 21.27 2.49
C LYS A 98 1.22 19.83 2.99
N ALA A 99 0.77 18.88 2.19
CA ALA A 99 0.97 17.46 2.41
C ALA A 99 1.15 16.73 1.09
N LEU A 100 1.82 15.58 1.15
CA LEU A 100 2.03 14.65 0.05
C LEU A 100 1.53 13.27 0.46
N ILE A 101 0.78 12.63 -0.42
CA ILE A 101 0.41 11.20 -0.35
C ILE A 101 1.13 10.53 -1.50
N ILE A 102 2.08 9.65 -1.20
CA ILE A 102 3.01 9.10 -2.21
C ILE A 102 3.00 7.58 -2.18
N ALA A 103 2.59 6.96 -3.29
CA ALA A 103 2.86 5.56 -3.59
C ALA A 103 4.13 5.49 -4.45
N ALA A 104 5.25 5.15 -3.84
CA ALA A 104 6.55 5.18 -4.53
C ALA A 104 6.65 4.08 -5.60
N ILE A 105 7.23 4.41 -6.76
CA ILE A 105 7.63 3.41 -7.76
C ILE A 105 8.73 2.54 -7.17
N ASP A 106 9.79 3.18 -6.69
CA ASP A 106 10.90 2.59 -5.96
C ASP A 106 11.05 3.32 -4.63
N GLY A 107 10.91 2.59 -3.53
CA GLY A 107 10.95 3.16 -2.19
C GLY A 107 12.28 3.83 -1.82
N THR A 108 13.35 3.64 -2.58
CA THR A 108 14.69 4.14 -2.25
C THR A 108 15.10 5.42 -2.99
N THR A 109 14.27 5.92 -3.91
CA THR A 109 14.68 6.98 -4.86
C THR A 109 14.18 8.38 -4.51
N LEU A 110 13.44 8.53 -3.43
CA LEU A 110 12.77 9.80 -3.08
C LEU A 110 13.46 10.62 -1.98
N THR A 111 14.64 10.19 -1.51
CA THR A 111 15.33 10.81 -0.35
C THR A 111 15.52 12.31 -0.51
N ASP A 112 16.02 12.75 -1.67
CA ASP A 112 16.38 14.16 -1.90
C ASP A 112 15.14 15.07 -2.02
N VAL A 113 14.12 14.61 -2.74
CA VAL A 113 12.88 15.40 -2.88
C VAL A 113 12.12 15.47 -1.57
N LEU A 114 12.18 14.43 -0.73
CA LEU A 114 11.57 14.46 0.61
C LEU A 114 12.37 15.31 1.62
N ALA A 115 13.68 15.50 1.42
CA ALA A 115 14.44 16.51 2.17
C ALA A 115 13.91 17.91 1.88
N LYS A 116 13.68 18.26 0.59
CA LYS A 116 13.04 19.53 0.19
C LYS A 116 11.62 19.68 0.78
N ALA A 117 10.84 18.60 0.81
CA ALA A 117 9.51 18.61 1.46
C ALA A 117 9.62 18.98 2.94
N LYS A 118 10.60 18.40 3.65
CA LYS A 118 10.85 18.68 5.06
C LYS A 118 11.26 20.13 5.31
N GLU A 119 12.14 20.70 4.47
CA GLU A 119 12.56 22.10 4.56
C GLU A 119 11.37 23.07 4.42
N GLN A 120 10.35 22.69 3.67
CA GLN A 120 9.12 23.44 3.46
C GLN A 120 8.00 23.10 4.47
N ASN A 121 8.29 22.28 5.49
CA ASN A 121 7.32 21.77 6.47
C ASN A 121 6.13 21.01 5.84
N VAL A 122 6.32 20.39 4.69
CA VAL A 122 5.31 19.56 4.01
C VAL A 122 5.24 18.20 4.69
N LYS A 123 4.02 17.76 5.03
CA LYS A 123 3.77 16.44 5.63
C LYS A 123 3.79 15.35 4.58
N VAL A 124 4.34 14.18 4.91
CA VAL A 124 4.52 13.08 3.96
C VAL A 124 3.89 11.79 4.49
N ILE A 125 2.88 11.29 3.77
CA ILE A 125 2.29 9.98 3.99
C ILE A 125 2.79 9.03 2.90
N ALA A 126 3.51 7.97 3.31
CA ALA A 126 3.74 6.83 2.45
C ALA A 126 2.42 6.08 2.26
N TYR A 127 2.02 5.84 1.03
CA TYR A 127 0.76 5.22 0.66
C TYR A 127 1.00 3.85 0.04
N ASP A 128 0.42 2.80 0.61
CA ASP A 128 0.56 1.40 0.20
C ASP A 128 2.02 0.89 0.25
N ARG A 129 2.98 1.61 -0.34
CA ARG A 129 4.40 1.27 -0.43
C ARG A 129 5.25 2.08 0.52
N LEU A 130 6.09 1.41 1.33
CA LEU A 130 6.98 2.09 2.27
C LEU A 130 8.11 2.82 1.54
N ILE A 131 8.35 4.07 1.92
CA ILE A 131 9.50 4.83 1.43
C ILE A 131 10.68 4.64 2.38
N ASN A 132 11.79 4.13 1.84
CA ASN A 132 12.99 3.73 2.57
C ASN A 132 14.11 4.78 2.52
N GLY A 133 15.09 4.67 3.42
CA GLY A 133 16.35 5.42 3.37
C GLY A 133 16.22 6.90 3.74
N THR A 134 15.10 7.37 4.25
CA THR A 134 14.89 8.76 4.62
C THR A 134 14.15 8.89 5.96
N PRO A 135 14.49 9.89 6.81
CA PRO A 135 13.70 10.20 8.00
C PRO A 135 12.41 10.99 7.70
N ASN A 136 12.25 11.48 6.46
CA ASN A 136 11.26 12.48 6.06
C ASN A 136 9.93 11.89 5.58
N VAL A 137 9.53 10.77 6.17
CA VAL A 137 8.19 10.17 6.05
C VAL A 137 7.53 10.27 7.41
N ASP A 138 6.39 10.95 7.50
CA ASP A 138 5.72 11.15 8.79
C ASP A 138 4.96 9.88 9.20
N PHE A 139 4.11 9.35 8.32
CA PHE A 139 3.29 8.16 8.55
C PHE A 139 3.22 7.26 7.32
N TYR A 140 2.72 6.04 7.55
CA TYR A 140 2.51 5.05 6.51
C TYR A 140 1.10 4.47 6.63
N THR A 141 0.41 4.29 5.52
CA THR A 141 -0.85 3.54 5.48
C THR A 141 -0.79 2.46 4.42
N THR A 142 -1.13 1.24 4.80
CA THR A 142 -1.06 0.05 3.95
C THR A 142 -1.96 -1.05 4.51
N PHE A 143 -1.86 -2.25 3.97
CA PHE A 143 -2.45 -3.46 4.52
C PHE A 143 -1.42 -4.22 5.38
N ASP A 144 -1.88 -5.21 6.16
CA ASP A 144 -0.96 -6.14 6.83
C ASP A 144 -0.31 -7.06 5.78
N ASN A 145 0.84 -6.61 5.26
CA ASN A 145 1.50 -7.24 4.12
C ASN A 145 2.02 -8.66 4.44
N TYR A 146 2.41 -8.93 5.69
CA TYR A 146 2.76 -10.29 6.09
C TYR A 146 1.54 -11.21 6.03
N THR A 147 0.41 -10.77 6.59
CA THR A 147 -0.86 -11.52 6.54
C THR A 147 -1.34 -11.70 5.09
N VAL A 148 -1.13 -10.75 4.20
CA VAL A 148 -1.42 -10.92 2.76
C VAL A 148 -0.63 -12.10 2.18
N GLY A 149 0.66 -12.22 2.49
CA GLY A 149 1.48 -13.36 2.07
C GLY A 149 0.97 -14.70 2.63
N VAL A 150 0.62 -14.72 3.91
CA VAL A 150 -0.02 -15.89 4.55
C VAL A 150 -1.31 -16.27 3.81
N GLN A 151 -2.15 -15.30 3.46
CA GLN A 151 -3.41 -15.53 2.74
C GLN A 151 -3.17 -16.07 1.33
N GLN A 152 -2.17 -15.59 0.60
CA GLN A 152 -1.79 -16.12 -0.72
C GLN A 152 -1.41 -17.60 -0.63
N ALA A 153 -0.53 -17.95 0.30
CA ALA A 153 -0.11 -19.33 0.53
C ALA A 153 -1.26 -20.22 1.01
N THR A 154 -2.10 -19.73 1.94
CA THR A 154 -3.29 -20.45 2.40
C THR A 154 -4.24 -20.72 1.24
N SER A 155 -4.44 -19.77 0.33
CA SER A 155 -5.26 -19.96 -0.87
C SER A 155 -4.68 -21.06 -1.77
N LEU A 156 -3.37 -21.08 -1.98
CA LEU A 156 -2.70 -22.14 -2.74
C LEU A 156 -2.94 -23.52 -2.09
N LEU A 157 -2.70 -23.62 -0.78
CA LEU A 157 -2.90 -24.86 -0.02
C LEU A 157 -4.35 -25.33 -0.04
N THR A 158 -5.30 -24.41 0.08
CA THR A 158 -6.75 -24.71 0.03
C THR A 158 -7.14 -25.20 -1.36
N GLY A 159 -6.69 -24.54 -2.41
CA GLY A 159 -6.95 -24.95 -3.80
C GLY A 159 -6.37 -26.33 -4.14
N LEU A 160 -5.23 -26.69 -3.56
CA LEU A 160 -4.64 -28.03 -3.66
C LEU A 160 -5.34 -29.05 -2.73
N GLY A 161 -6.25 -28.62 -1.87
CA GLY A 161 -6.93 -29.45 -0.88
C GLY A 161 -6.04 -29.95 0.24
N LEU A 162 -4.91 -29.25 0.51
CA LEU A 162 -4.00 -29.53 1.62
C LEU A 162 -4.46 -28.91 2.94
N VAL A 163 -5.36 -27.90 2.83
CA VAL A 163 -6.02 -27.22 3.93
C VAL A 163 -7.51 -27.16 3.62
N ASP A 164 -8.35 -27.39 4.60
CA ASP A 164 -9.81 -27.26 4.46
C ASP A 164 -10.28 -25.79 4.64
N ALA A 165 -11.56 -25.55 4.44
CA ALA A 165 -12.16 -24.22 4.55
C ALA A 165 -12.05 -23.61 5.98
N ALA A 166 -11.79 -24.44 7.01
CA ALA A 166 -11.57 -24.00 8.38
C ALA A 166 -10.07 -23.74 8.68
N GLY A 167 -9.19 -23.88 7.69
CA GLY A 167 -7.74 -23.72 7.84
C GLY A 167 -7.04 -24.92 8.45
N LYS A 168 -7.71 -26.07 8.58
CA LYS A 168 -7.13 -27.29 9.14
C LYS A 168 -6.42 -28.10 8.05
N LYS A 169 -5.21 -28.59 8.37
CA LYS A 169 -4.42 -29.47 7.50
C LYS A 169 -5.19 -30.74 7.16
N VAL A 170 -5.19 -31.11 5.89
CA VAL A 170 -5.73 -32.37 5.38
C VAL A 170 -4.57 -33.33 5.12
N GLU A 171 -4.59 -34.50 5.76
CA GLU A 171 -3.51 -35.48 5.66
C GLU A 171 -3.68 -36.41 4.44
N GLY A 172 -2.58 -37.04 4.02
CA GLY A 172 -2.57 -38.08 2.99
C GLY A 172 -2.68 -37.56 1.55
N LYS A 173 -2.49 -36.26 1.32
CA LYS A 173 -2.48 -35.65 -0.02
C LYS A 173 -1.07 -35.25 -0.47
N GLY A 174 -0.86 -35.21 -1.77
CA GLY A 174 0.41 -34.87 -2.41
C GLY A 174 1.25 -36.10 -2.80
N PRO A 175 2.53 -35.94 -3.25
CA PRO A 175 3.14 -34.64 -3.45
C PRO A 175 2.52 -33.84 -4.59
N PHE A 176 2.52 -32.51 -4.49
CA PHE A 176 2.11 -31.57 -5.53
C PHE A 176 3.30 -30.77 -6.04
N ASN A 177 3.36 -30.52 -7.33
CA ASN A 177 4.38 -29.65 -7.94
C ASN A 177 3.84 -28.23 -8.02
N VAL A 178 4.58 -27.30 -7.46
CA VAL A 178 4.20 -25.87 -7.44
C VAL A 178 5.34 -25.00 -7.94
N GLU A 179 5.02 -23.84 -8.48
CA GLU A 179 6.00 -22.81 -8.79
C GLU A 179 5.74 -21.54 -8.00
N LEU A 180 6.80 -20.83 -7.67
CA LEU A 180 6.75 -19.67 -6.80
C LEU A 180 7.12 -18.41 -7.58
N PHE A 181 6.27 -17.38 -7.51
CA PHE A 181 6.52 -16.06 -8.02
C PHE A 181 6.53 -15.06 -6.86
N ALA A 182 7.44 -14.09 -6.93
CA ALA A 182 7.55 -13.01 -5.96
C ALA A 182 7.29 -11.65 -6.63
N GLY A 183 7.02 -10.64 -5.83
CA GLY A 183 6.80 -9.27 -6.28
C GLY A 183 8.08 -8.56 -6.70
N SER A 184 7.96 -7.26 -6.95
CA SER A 184 9.09 -6.42 -7.37
C SER A 184 10.07 -6.17 -6.22
N PRO A 185 11.39 -6.29 -6.44
CA PRO A 185 12.39 -6.09 -5.38
C PRO A 185 12.56 -4.62 -4.96
N ASP A 186 12.06 -3.68 -5.75
CA ASP A 186 12.03 -2.25 -5.43
C ASP A 186 10.81 -1.83 -4.58
N ASP A 187 9.89 -2.76 -4.34
CA ASP A 187 8.74 -2.61 -3.46
C ASP A 187 8.96 -3.38 -2.14
N ASN A 188 9.03 -2.65 -1.02
CA ASN A 188 9.23 -3.24 0.29
C ASN A 188 8.17 -4.29 0.66
N ASN A 189 6.94 -4.14 0.17
CA ASN A 189 5.83 -5.05 0.46
C ASN A 189 6.09 -6.47 -0.08
N ALA A 190 6.77 -6.58 -1.22
CA ALA A 190 7.11 -7.87 -1.83
C ALA A 190 7.87 -8.80 -0.86
N ASN A 191 8.75 -8.23 -0.02
CA ASN A 191 9.48 -8.99 1.00
C ASN A 191 8.54 -9.53 2.10
N PHE A 192 7.56 -8.74 2.53
CA PHE A 192 6.56 -9.17 3.52
C PHE A 192 5.63 -10.24 2.95
N PHE A 193 5.15 -10.05 1.73
CA PHE A 193 4.34 -11.06 1.03
C PHE A 193 5.09 -12.38 0.92
N TRP A 194 6.35 -12.33 0.46
CA TRP A 194 7.19 -13.51 0.33
C TRP A 194 7.43 -14.20 1.66
N THR A 195 7.78 -13.45 2.71
CA THR A 195 8.04 -14.01 4.04
C THR A 195 6.78 -14.70 4.58
N GLY A 196 5.63 -14.03 4.56
CA GLY A 196 4.37 -14.61 5.04
C GLY A 196 3.97 -15.86 4.25
N ALA A 197 4.15 -15.84 2.92
CA ALA A 197 3.88 -16.99 2.06
C ALA A 197 4.84 -18.16 2.35
N MET A 198 6.15 -17.89 2.43
CA MET A 198 7.14 -18.95 2.65
C MET A 198 7.05 -19.55 4.05
N ASP A 199 6.80 -18.75 5.08
CA ASP A 199 6.56 -19.27 6.45
C ASP A 199 5.36 -20.23 6.47
N THR A 200 4.33 -19.94 5.69
CA THR A 200 3.14 -20.78 5.56
C THR A 200 3.41 -22.06 4.75
N LEU A 201 4.18 -21.96 3.65
CA LEU A 201 4.47 -23.11 2.76
C LEU A 201 5.59 -24.00 3.27
N LYS A 202 6.52 -23.46 4.08
CA LYS A 202 7.71 -24.16 4.55
C LYS A 202 7.43 -25.55 5.16
N PRO A 203 6.44 -25.76 6.05
CA PRO A 203 6.15 -27.08 6.57
C PRO A 203 5.80 -28.13 5.51
N TYR A 204 5.17 -27.71 4.41
CA TYR A 204 4.77 -28.59 3.30
C TYR A 204 5.95 -28.86 2.34
N LEU A 205 6.82 -27.87 2.15
CA LEU A 205 8.06 -28.02 1.38
C LEU A 205 9.05 -28.94 2.09
N ASP A 206 9.28 -28.71 3.39
CA ASP A 206 10.17 -29.54 4.21
C ASP A 206 9.71 -31.01 4.30
N ALA A 207 8.40 -31.23 4.35
CA ALA A 207 7.80 -32.57 4.33
C ALA A 207 7.78 -33.23 2.94
N GLY A 208 8.16 -32.52 1.89
CA GLY A 208 8.08 -33.01 0.49
C GLY A 208 6.64 -33.16 -0.04
N THR A 209 5.64 -32.64 0.70
CA THR A 209 4.25 -32.57 0.27
C THR A 209 4.07 -31.58 -0.90
N LEU A 210 4.83 -30.49 -0.86
CA LEU A 210 5.03 -29.59 -2.00
C LEU A 210 6.46 -29.76 -2.54
N LYS A 211 6.58 -29.71 -3.87
CA LYS A 211 7.86 -29.71 -4.57
C LYS A 211 7.89 -28.53 -5.54
N VAL A 212 9.07 -27.96 -5.71
CA VAL A 212 9.34 -26.88 -6.69
C VAL A 212 10.28 -27.42 -7.75
N PRO A 213 9.78 -28.00 -8.86
CA PRO A 213 10.61 -28.66 -9.86
C PRO A 213 11.67 -27.76 -10.51
N SER A 214 11.40 -26.47 -10.63
CA SER A 214 12.40 -25.49 -11.11
C SER A 214 13.57 -25.28 -10.14
N GLY A 215 13.42 -25.65 -8.86
CA GLY A 215 14.38 -25.36 -7.79
C GLY A 215 14.44 -23.87 -7.41
N GLN A 216 13.61 -23.00 -7.98
CA GLN A 216 13.62 -21.56 -7.75
C GLN A 216 12.81 -21.21 -6.48
N THR A 217 13.44 -21.35 -5.33
CA THR A 217 12.82 -21.17 -4.01
C THR A 217 13.30 -19.92 -3.26
N LYS A 218 14.16 -19.10 -3.87
CA LYS A 218 14.65 -17.85 -3.28
C LYS A 218 13.91 -16.65 -3.89
N PHE A 219 13.72 -15.59 -3.08
CA PHE A 219 13.07 -14.37 -3.50
C PHE A 219 13.63 -13.82 -4.82
N GLU A 220 14.97 -13.71 -4.91
CA GLU A 220 15.64 -13.12 -6.07
C GLU A 220 15.44 -13.91 -7.36
N GLN A 221 15.23 -15.23 -7.25
CA GLN A 221 14.93 -16.11 -8.40
C GLN A 221 13.49 -16.00 -8.86
N ALA A 222 12.59 -15.68 -7.92
CA ALA A 222 11.13 -15.62 -8.14
C ALA A 222 10.61 -14.21 -8.43
N ALA A 223 11.42 -13.17 -8.16
CA ALA A 223 11.03 -11.75 -8.23
C ALA A 223 10.72 -11.30 -9.65
N ILE A 224 9.67 -10.50 -9.80
CA ILE A 224 9.22 -9.90 -11.05
C ILE A 224 9.33 -8.38 -10.95
N LEU A 225 10.37 -7.82 -11.57
CA LEU A 225 10.65 -6.38 -11.54
C LEU A 225 9.46 -5.58 -12.06
N ARG A 226 9.10 -4.52 -11.33
CA ARG A 226 8.00 -3.59 -11.65
C ARG A 226 6.64 -4.25 -11.77
N TRP A 227 6.47 -5.45 -11.20
CA TRP A 227 5.19 -6.18 -11.25
C TRP A 227 4.65 -6.39 -12.68
N GLN A 228 5.54 -6.56 -13.66
CA GLN A 228 5.17 -6.59 -15.07
C GLN A 228 4.68 -7.95 -15.53
N ALA A 229 3.44 -8.02 -16.01
CA ALA A 229 2.82 -9.24 -16.53
C ALA A 229 3.64 -9.93 -17.65
N PRO A 230 4.22 -9.22 -18.66
CA PRO A 230 5.04 -9.85 -19.68
C PRO A 230 6.30 -10.54 -19.11
N VAL A 231 6.89 -9.98 -18.05
CA VAL A 231 8.06 -10.58 -17.38
C VAL A 231 7.66 -11.87 -16.67
N ALA A 232 6.50 -11.88 -16.00
CA ALA A 232 5.96 -13.08 -15.36
C ALA A 232 5.60 -14.16 -16.39
N GLN A 233 4.97 -13.77 -17.50
CA GLN A 233 4.67 -14.68 -18.60
C GLN A 233 5.94 -15.34 -19.14
N LYS A 234 6.94 -14.54 -19.49
CA LYS A 234 8.22 -15.06 -20.01
C LYS A 234 8.90 -16.01 -19.02
N ARG A 235 8.94 -15.63 -17.73
CA ARG A 235 9.53 -16.51 -16.70
C ARG A 235 8.76 -17.82 -16.60
N MET A 236 7.40 -17.81 -16.68
CA MET A 236 6.62 -19.03 -16.64
C MET A 236 6.88 -19.91 -17.86
N GLU A 237 7.00 -19.35 -19.06
CA GLU A 237 7.38 -20.08 -20.27
C GLU A 237 8.75 -20.77 -20.14
N ASP A 238 9.72 -20.07 -19.56
CA ASP A 238 11.07 -20.61 -19.29
C ASP A 238 11.02 -21.76 -18.27
N VAL A 239 10.26 -21.60 -17.19
CA VAL A 239 10.05 -22.63 -16.16
C VAL A 239 9.37 -23.87 -16.76
N LEU A 240 8.31 -23.69 -17.55
CA LEU A 240 7.62 -24.79 -18.23
C LEU A 240 8.57 -25.57 -19.14
N THR A 241 9.37 -24.86 -19.92
CA THR A 241 10.34 -25.49 -20.83
C THR A 241 11.44 -26.23 -20.07
N ALA A 242 11.98 -25.64 -19.00
CA ALA A 242 13.10 -26.20 -18.28
C ALA A 242 12.73 -27.36 -17.34
N ALA A 243 11.58 -27.28 -16.66
CA ALA A 243 11.23 -28.20 -15.58
C ALA A 243 10.03 -29.11 -15.86
N TYR A 244 9.23 -28.82 -16.89
CA TYR A 244 7.98 -29.54 -17.17
C TYR A 244 7.92 -30.20 -18.56
N SER A 245 8.94 -30.04 -19.38
CA SER A 245 9.00 -30.65 -20.73
C SER A 245 8.97 -32.17 -20.74
N SER A 246 9.29 -32.84 -19.62
CA SER A 246 9.24 -34.30 -19.48
C SER A 246 7.82 -34.85 -19.20
N GLY A 247 6.78 -34.02 -19.18
CA GLY A 247 5.41 -34.41 -18.87
C GLY A 247 5.08 -34.36 -17.37
N THR A 248 5.97 -33.82 -16.54
CA THR A 248 5.66 -33.52 -15.14
C THR A 248 4.48 -32.54 -15.09
N LYS A 249 3.47 -32.83 -14.26
CA LYS A 249 2.33 -31.94 -14.09
C LYS A 249 2.65 -30.82 -13.11
N LEU A 250 2.28 -29.59 -13.43
CA LEU A 250 2.22 -28.46 -12.50
C LEU A 250 0.83 -28.43 -11.86
N ASP A 251 0.79 -28.39 -10.53
CA ASP A 251 -0.47 -28.45 -9.77
C ASP A 251 -0.86 -27.06 -9.21
N GLY A 252 0.11 -26.18 -8.95
CA GLY A 252 -0.17 -24.86 -8.43
C GLY A 252 0.92 -23.83 -8.67
N VAL A 253 0.53 -22.56 -8.64
CA VAL A 253 1.42 -21.41 -8.76
C VAL A 253 1.08 -20.40 -7.67
N LEU A 254 2.05 -20.10 -6.81
CA LEU A 254 1.98 -18.94 -5.93
C LEU A 254 2.27 -17.69 -6.77
N SER A 255 1.25 -16.88 -7.00
CA SER A 255 1.38 -15.59 -7.69
C SER A 255 0.96 -14.46 -6.73
N PRO A 256 1.81 -13.44 -6.53
CA PRO A 256 1.57 -12.40 -5.53
C PRO A 256 0.77 -11.19 -6.06
N TYR A 257 0.29 -11.22 -7.32
CA TYR A 257 -0.45 -10.12 -7.93
C TYR A 257 -1.21 -10.57 -9.17
N ASP A 258 -2.42 -10.06 -9.35
CA ASP A 258 -3.34 -10.43 -10.42
C ASP A 258 -2.79 -10.18 -11.82
N GLY A 259 -2.11 -9.06 -12.05
CA GLY A 259 -1.47 -8.80 -13.34
C GLY A 259 -0.43 -9.86 -13.69
N LEU A 260 0.34 -10.37 -12.70
CA LEU A 260 1.27 -11.47 -12.92
C LEU A 260 0.52 -12.77 -13.20
N SER A 261 -0.59 -13.03 -12.50
CA SER A 261 -1.42 -14.22 -12.67
C SER A 261 -2.00 -14.32 -14.08
N ILE A 262 -2.43 -13.19 -14.66
CA ILE A 262 -2.87 -13.12 -16.06
C ILE A 262 -1.73 -13.53 -17.00
N GLY A 263 -0.52 -13.03 -16.82
CA GLY A 263 0.65 -13.41 -17.62
C GLY A 263 1.01 -14.88 -17.44
N ILE A 264 0.97 -15.38 -16.22
CA ILE A 264 1.23 -16.80 -15.90
C ILE A 264 0.20 -17.71 -16.57
N ILE A 265 -1.10 -17.39 -16.47
CA ILE A 265 -2.18 -18.16 -17.12
C ILE A 265 -2.02 -18.14 -18.65
N SER A 266 -1.62 -17.01 -19.22
CA SER A 266 -1.31 -16.92 -20.65
C SER A 266 -0.19 -17.90 -21.05
N ALA A 267 0.91 -17.97 -20.28
CA ALA A 267 1.99 -18.93 -20.53
C ALA A 267 1.53 -20.38 -20.35
N LEU A 268 0.74 -20.67 -19.34
CA LEU A 268 0.18 -22.01 -19.07
C LEU A 268 -0.66 -22.51 -20.25
N THR A 269 -1.48 -21.65 -20.84
CA THR A 269 -2.36 -22.02 -21.96
C THR A 269 -1.63 -22.07 -23.29
N SER A 270 -0.71 -21.13 -23.56
CA SER A 270 -0.02 -21.05 -24.85
C SER A 270 1.15 -22.03 -24.97
N THR A 271 1.94 -22.17 -23.92
CA THR A 271 3.19 -22.96 -23.90
C THR A 271 3.05 -24.26 -23.11
N GLY A 272 2.33 -24.22 -21.98
CA GLY A 272 2.19 -25.36 -21.07
C GLY A 272 1.16 -26.41 -21.52
N GLY A 273 0.34 -26.09 -22.53
CA GLY A 273 -0.70 -27.00 -23.00
C GLY A 273 -1.86 -27.20 -22.02
N TYR A 274 -2.00 -26.37 -21.01
CA TYR A 274 -3.12 -26.42 -20.08
C TYR A 274 -4.36 -25.80 -20.73
N ALA A 275 -5.50 -26.47 -20.61
CA ALA A 275 -6.76 -25.96 -21.12
C ALA A 275 -7.67 -25.45 -19.99
N LYS A 276 -8.65 -24.64 -20.34
CA LYS A 276 -9.71 -24.22 -19.43
C LYS A 276 -10.34 -25.42 -18.74
N GLY A 277 -10.52 -25.36 -17.44
CA GLY A 277 -11.00 -26.45 -16.59
C GLY A 277 -9.93 -27.46 -16.15
N ASN A 278 -8.68 -27.32 -16.60
CA ASN A 278 -7.55 -28.15 -16.18
C ASN A 278 -6.28 -27.30 -15.88
N LEU A 279 -6.48 -26.03 -15.56
CA LEU A 279 -5.40 -25.15 -15.12
C LEU A 279 -4.93 -25.53 -13.70
N PRO A 280 -3.63 -25.34 -13.37
CA PRO A 280 -3.17 -25.44 -11.99
C PRO A 280 -3.85 -24.38 -11.11
N VAL A 281 -3.80 -24.57 -9.80
CA VAL A 281 -4.24 -23.56 -8.83
C VAL A 281 -3.36 -22.33 -8.96
N VAL A 282 -3.88 -21.19 -9.40
CA VAL A 282 -3.16 -19.92 -9.52
C VAL A 282 -3.74 -18.92 -8.52
N THR A 283 -2.90 -18.38 -7.64
CA THR A 283 -3.27 -17.32 -6.69
C THR A 283 -3.13 -15.95 -7.32
N GLY A 284 -3.51 -14.89 -6.62
CA GLY A 284 -3.35 -13.49 -7.05
C GLY A 284 -3.56 -12.52 -5.90
N GLN A 285 -3.59 -11.23 -6.21
CA GLN A 285 -3.82 -10.13 -5.29
C GLN A 285 -4.32 -8.90 -6.04
N ASP A 286 -5.08 -8.07 -5.36
CA ASP A 286 -5.66 -6.77 -5.70
C ASP A 286 -7.06 -6.83 -6.31
N ALA A 287 -7.60 -8.02 -6.56
CA ALA A 287 -8.95 -8.23 -7.09
C ALA A 287 -9.23 -7.38 -8.35
N GLU A 288 -8.26 -7.34 -9.29
CA GLU A 288 -8.44 -6.64 -10.57
C GLU A 288 -9.58 -7.29 -11.37
N LYS A 289 -10.34 -6.49 -12.12
CA LYS A 289 -11.53 -6.95 -12.85
C LYS A 289 -11.25 -8.15 -13.75
N GLY A 290 -10.11 -8.14 -14.46
CA GLY A 290 -9.69 -9.24 -15.31
C GLY A 290 -9.50 -10.54 -14.55
N SER A 291 -8.89 -10.49 -13.38
CA SER A 291 -8.68 -11.63 -12.51
C SER A 291 -9.97 -12.11 -11.83
N VAL A 292 -10.85 -11.19 -11.43
CA VAL A 292 -12.18 -11.59 -10.91
C VAL A 292 -12.99 -12.33 -11.98
N LYS A 293 -12.95 -11.87 -13.25
CA LYS A 293 -13.54 -12.62 -14.39
C LYS A 293 -12.91 -14.01 -14.55
N SER A 294 -11.59 -14.09 -14.44
CA SER A 294 -10.84 -15.35 -14.51
C SER A 294 -11.20 -16.31 -13.36
N ILE A 295 -11.40 -15.77 -12.15
CA ILE A 295 -11.88 -16.56 -10.99
C ILE A 295 -13.30 -17.08 -11.23
N ILE A 296 -14.22 -16.24 -11.71
CA ILE A 296 -15.59 -16.63 -12.04
C ILE A 296 -15.60 -17.69 -13.14
N ALA A 297 -14.68 -17.59 -14.10
CA ALA A 297 -14.52 -18.55 -15.20
C ALA A 297 -13.81 -19.86 -14.78
N GLY A 298 -13.26 -19.94 -13.56
CA GLY A 298 -12.51 -21.09 -13.05
C GLY A 298 -11.11 -21.23 -13.64
N GLU A 299 -10.51 -20.14 -14.10
CA GLU A 299 -9.17 -20.10 -14.70
C GLU A 299 -8.11 -19.65 -13.67
N GLN A 300 -8.46 -18.74 -12.75
CA GLN A 300 -7.70 -18.37 -11.57
C GLN A 300 -8.42 -18.88 -10.33
N TYR A 301 -7.69 -19.32 -9.31
CA TYR A 301 -8.32 -19.87 -8.10
C TYR A 301 -8.76 -18.78 -7.13
N SER A 302 -7.89 -17.81 -6.87
CA SER A 302 -8.13 -16.78 -5.84
C SER A 302 -7.39 -15.48 -6.13
N THR A 303 -7.86 -14.42 -5.48
CA THR A 303 -7.13 -13.16 -5.32
C THR A 303 -7.25 -12.65 -3.89
N ILE A 304 -6.34 -11.78 -3.46
CA ILE A 304 -6.42 -11.11 -2.15
C ILE A 304 -6.98 -9.71 -2.36
N PHE A 305 -8.17 -9.45 -1.85
CA PHE A 305 -8.83 -8.17 -1.94
C PHE A 305 -8.28 -7.19 -0.90
N LYS A 306 -7.89 -6.04 -1.38
CA LYS A 306 -7.45 -4.87 -0.62
C LYS A 306 -8.34 -3.68 -1.00
N ASP A 307 -9.25 -3.28 -0.12
CA ASP A 307 -10.22 -2.23 -0.43
C ASP A 307 -9.56 -0.86 -0.53
N THR A 308 -9.35 -0.38 -1.76
CA THR A 308 -8.74 0.92 -2.07
C THR A 308 -9.53 2.10 -1.50
N ARG A 309 -10.84 1.95 -1.29
CA ARG A 309 -11.69 2.98 -0.68
C ARG A 309 -11.31 3.20 0.79
N GLN A 310 -11.05 2.10 1.52
CA GLN A 310 -10.63 2.16 2.92
C GLN A 310 -9.20 2.72 3.04
N LEU A 311 -8.29 2.29 2.17
CA LEU A 311 -6.90 2.76 2.17
C LEU A 311 -6.85 4.26 1.85
N GLY A 312 -7.55 4.71 0.81
CA GLY A 312 -7.65 6.12 0.46
C GLY A 312 -8.26 6.97 1.58
N SER A 313 -9.35 6.48 2.20
CA SER A 313 -9.98 7.14 3.35
C SER A 313 -9.01 7.29 4.53
N GLN A 314 -8.20 6.27 4.82
CA GLN A 314 -7.24 6.32 5.93
C GLN A 314 -6.11 7.32 5.65
N ALA A 315 -5.56 7.35 4.43
CA ALA A 315 -4.56 8.35 4.05
C ALA A 315 -5.10 9.78 4.20
N VAL A 316 -6.33 10.01 3.78
CA VAL A 316 -6.99 11.31 3.90
C VAL A 316 -7.20 11.71 5.36
N LYS A 317 -7.63 10.80 6.23
CA LYS A 317 -7.73 11.04 7.68
C LYS A 317 -6.38 11.43 8.29
N MET A 318 -5.29 10.76 7.88
CA MET A 318 -3.95 11.10 8.36
C MET A 318 -3.54 12.51 7.94
N VAL A 319 -3.73 12.87 6.66
CA VAL A 319 -3.43 14.21 6.17
C VAL A 319 -4.28 15.26 6.87
N ASP A 320 -5.58 15.04 7.01
CA ASP A 320 -6.50 15.98 7.66
C ASP A 320 -6.12 16.22 9.12
N ALA A 321 -5.77 15.16 9.86
CA ALA A 321 -5.28 15.26 11.24
C ALA A 321 -3.98 16.11 11.30
N LEU A 322 -2.99 15.78 10.48
CA LEU A 322 -1.70 16.50 10.46
C LEU A 322 -1.84 17.98 10.12
N LEU A 323 -2.68 18.31 9.13
CA LEU A 323 -2.89 19.71 8.74
C LEU A 323 -3.71 20.50 9.78
N LYS A 324 -4.42 19.81 10.66
CA LYS A 324 -5.10 20.38 11.84
C LYS A 324 -4.25 20.40 13.11
N GLY A 325 -2.97 19.98 13.03
CA GLY A 325 -2.08 19.87 14.19
C GLY A 325 -2.47 18.75 15.16
N GLN A 326 -3.13 17.71 14.67
CA GLN A 326 -3.55 16.55 15.44
C GLN A 326 -2.68 15.34 15.08
N GLU A 327 -2.56 14.39 16.01
CA GLU A 327 -1.88 13.12 15.76
C GLU A 327 -2.81 12.16 14.96
N PRO A 328 -2.33 11.60 13.83
CA PRO A 328 -3.07 10.58 13.10
C PRO A 328 -3.23 9.29 13.90
N GLU A 329 -4.34 8.60 13.67
CA GLU A 329 -4.55 7.25 14.18
C GLU A 329 -3.57 6.27 13.52
N VAL A 330 -2.89 5.45 14.36
CA VAL A 330 -2.01 4.36 13.92
C VAL A 330 -2.31 3.10 14.76
N ASN A 331 -2.05 1.93 14.19
CA ASN A 331 -2.20 0.65 14.87
C ASN A 331 -0.93 -0.21 14.83
N ASP A 332 0.13 0.29 14.18
CA ASP A 332 1.46 -0.33 14.20
C ASP A 332 2.57 0.73 14.36
N THR A 333 3.44 0.52 15.35
CA THR A 333 4.60 1.39 15.64
C THR A 333 5.89 0.59 15.77
N LYS A 334 5.93 -0.65 15.22
CA LYS A 334 7.07 -1.57 15.41
C LYS A 334 7.55 -2.24 14.14
N THR A 335 6.65 -2.55 13.19
CA THR A 335 6.92 -3.46 12.09
C THR A 335 7.67 -2.80 10.93
N TYR A 336 7.28 -1.58 10.56
CA TYR A 336 7.73 -0.96 9.33
C TYR A 336 8.94 -0.05 9.54
N ASN A 337 10.13 -0.67 9.62
CA ASN A 337 11.40 0.06 9.67
C ASN A 337 11.87 0.37 8.24
N ASN A 338 11.99 1.65 7.91
CA ASN A 338 12.41 2.13 6.60
C ASN A 338 13.94 2.27 6.45
N LYS A 339 14.73 1.54 7.24
CA LYS A 339 16.20 1.55 7.34
C LYS A 339 16.77 2.79 8.05
N VAL A 340 15.96 3.77 8.40
CA VAL A 340 16.36 4.97 9.17
C VAL A 340 15.57 5.07 10.48
N LYS A 341 14.28 4.78 10.43
CA LYS A 341 13.40 4.77 11.59
C LYS A 341 12.25 3.79 11.41
N VAL A 342 11.57 3.45 12.48
CA VAL A 342 10.23 2.85 12.40
C VAL A 342 9.25 3.95 12.02
N VAL A 343 8.52 3.77 10.92
CA VAL A 343 7.47 4.70 10.48
C VAL A 343 6.16 4.25 11.11
N PRO A 344 5.50 5.10 11.92
CA PRO A 344 4.19 4.77 12.46
C PRO A 344 3.19 4.49 11.34
N ALA A 345 2.45 3.38 11.44
CA ALA A 345 1.61 2.90 10.35
C ALA A 345 0.18 2.60 10.78
N TYR A 346 -0.74 2.69 9.83
CA TYR A 346 -2.08 2.12 9.94
C TYR A 346 -2.23 0.97 8.95
N LEU A 347 -2.46 -0.23 9.48
CA LEU A 347 -2.58 -1.47 8.74
C LEU A 347 -4.05 -1.85 8.60
N LEU A 348 -4.51 -1.96 7.36
CA LEU A 348 -5.84 -2.45 7.03
C LEU A 348 -5.82 -3.97 6.86
N LYS A 349 -7.02 -4.56 6.93
CA LYS A 349 -7.22 -5.99 6.71
C LYS A 349 -7.50 -6.26 5.25
N SER A 350 -7.02 -7.40 4.77
CA SER A 350 -7.30 -7.97 3.45
C SER A 350 -8.20 -9.19 3.54
N VAL A 351 -8.80 -9.60 2.42
CA VAL A 351 -9.75 -10.72 2.35
C VAL A 351 -9.39 -11.63 1.17
N ILE A 352 -9.38 -12.94 1.40
CA ILE A 352 -9.25 -13.92 0.32
C ILE A 352 -10.56 -13.95 -0.48
N ILE A 353 -10.46 -13.79 -1.79
CA ILE A 353 -11.56 -13.89 -2.74
C ILE A 353 -11.40 -15.15 -3.59
N THR A 354 -12.47 -15.90 -3.69
CA THR A 354 -12.62 -17.07 -4.56
C THR A 354 -13.95 -16.97 -5.32
N ALA A 355 -14.24 -17.94 -6.19
CA ALA A 355 -15.53 -18.05 -6.87
C ALA A 355 -16.73 -18.19 -5.90
N GLU A 356 -16.49 -18.62 -4.65
CA GLU A 356 -17.54 -18.82 -3.66
C GLU A 356 -18.00 -17.50 -2.98
N ASN A 357 -17.10 -16.53 -2.81
CA ASN A 357 -17.37 -15.32 -2.01
C ASN A 357 -17.23 -13.98 -2.76
N TYR A 358 -16.74 -13.98 -4.03
CA TYR A 358 -16.54 -12.73 -4.78
C TYR A 358 -17.79 -11.84 -4.81
N LYS A 359 -18.97 -12.46 -4.93
CA LYS A 359 -20.22 -11.70 -4.99
C LYS A 359 -20.47 -10.91 -3.72
N LYS A 360 -20.36 -11.56 -2.56
CA LYS A 360 -20.54 -10.91 -1.25
C LYS A 360 -19.51 -9.81 -1.02
N GLU A 361 -18.23 -10.12 -1.27
CA GLU A 361 -17.12 -9.25 -0.87
C GLU A 361 -16.88 -8.11 -1.87
N LEU A 362 -17.16 -8.30 -3.16
CA LEU A 362 -16.88 -7.30 -4.19
C LEU A 362 -18.16 -6.63 -4.74
N ILE A 363 -19.26 -7.39 -4.95
CA ILE A 363 -20.48 -6.84 -5.56
C ILE A 363 -21.41 -6.26 -4.49
N ASP A 364 -21.80 -7.06 -3.50
CA ASP A 364 -22.73 -6.63 -2.46
C ASP A 364 -22.12 -5.52 -1.57
N SER A 365 -20.79 -5.46 -1.46
CA SER A 365 -20.06 -4.36 -0.81
C SER A 365 -20.08 -3.06 -1.62
N GLY A 366 -20.49 -3.09 -2.88
CA GLY A 366 -20.46 -1.95 -3.79
C GLY A 366 -19.06 -1.56 -4.28
N TYR A 367 -18.07 -2.47 -4.20
CA TYR A 367 -16.74 -2.23 -4.76
C TYR A 367 -16.76 -2.32 -6.29
N TYR A 368 -17.43 -3.35 -6.81
CA TYR A 368 -17.74 -3.54 -8.23
C TYR A 368 -19.23 -3.71 -8.45
N THR A 369 -19.66 -3.51 -9.68
CA THR A 369 -20.98 -3.93 -10.17
C THR A 369 -20.87 -5.29 -10.86
N ASP A 370 -22.00 -6.00 -11.00
CA ASP A 370 -22.05 -7.22 -11.79
C ASP A 370 -21.54 -7.02 -13.24
N ALA A 371 -21.76 -5.84 -13.81
CA ALA A 371 -21.31 -5.52 -15.18
C ALA A 371 -19.77 -5.39 -15.28
N ASP A 372 -19.09 -5.01 -14.20
CA ASP A 372 -17.63 -4.87 -14.17
C ASP A 372 -16.91 -6.22 -14.31
N VAL A 373 -17.55 -7.30 -13.86
CA VAL A 373 -16.92 -8.63 -13.70
C VAL A 373 -17.58 -9.74 -14.55
N LYS A 374 -18.51 -9.38 -15.45
CA LYS A 374 -19.08 -10.27 -16.46
C LYS A 374 -18.31 -10.29 -17.75
#